data_ac8d4e603fd18e85596d8a069753510d
#
_entry.id   ac8d4e603fd18e85596d8a069753510d
#
_cell.length_a   1.000
_cell.length_b   1.000
_cell.length_c   1.000
_cell.angle_alpha   90.00
_cell.angle_beta   90.00
_cell.angle_gamma   90.00
#
_symmetry.space_group_name_H-M   'P 1'
#
loop_
_entity.id
_entity.type
_entity.pdbx_description
1 polymer ?
#
loop_
_entity_poly.entity_id
_entity_poly.type
_entity_poly.pdbx_seq_one_letter_code
_entity_poly.pdbx_strand_id
1 'polypeptide(L)'
;EYAEVVGTHYRQEFMYQLFQITRMIRWGGIALSIFLTLAMLFIISNTIRLTVFARRKEIAIMKYVGATNWFIRWPFLLEGLLLGFIGGVLADLALCQFYGFVVTAVHQSLAFLPMVSVYPFMYRTAAILLVISMIIGALGSTISLKRYMKV
;
A
#
# COMPACT_ATOMS: atom_id res chain seq x y z
N GLU A 1 -4.20 51.81 8.07
CA GLU A 1 -4.72 50.95 9.17
C GLU A 1 -5.83 50.00 8.70
N TYR A 2 -6.81 50.46 7.87
CA TYR A 2 -7.89 49.59 7.35
C TYR A 2 -7.43 48.60 6.26
N ALA A 3 -6.39 48.92 5.48
CA ALA A 3 -5.88 48.04 4.43
C ALA A 3 -5.13 46.82 4.98
N GLU A 4 -4.51 46.95 6.15
CA GLU A 4 -3.76 45.89 6.80
C GLU A 4 -4.68 44.85 7.47
N VAL A 5 -5.80 45.30 8.02
CA VAL A 5 -6.83 44.41 8.65
C VAL A 5 -7.56 43.59 7.59
N VAL A 6 -7.86 44.16 6.43
CA VAL A 6 -8.52 43.45 5.32
C VAL A 6 -7.59 42.36 4.72
N GLY A 7 -6.29 42.66 4.61
CA GLY A 7 -5.31 41.68 4.11
C GLY A 7 -5.06 40.48 5.02
N THR A 8 -5.24 40.65 6.34
CA THR A 8 -5.09 39.54 7.31
C THR A 8 -6.30 38.60 7.31
N HIS A 9 -7.52 39.13 7.16
CA HIS A 9 -8.72 38.32 7.06
C HIS A 9 -8.75 37.45 5.79
N TYR A 10 -8.41 38.00 4.65
CA TYR A 10 -8.33 37.25 3.38
C TYR A 10 -7.29 36.12 3.44
N ARG A 11 -6.15 36.37 4.09
CA ARG A 11 -5.08 35.39 4.25
C ARG A 11 -5.49 34.26 5.19
N GLN A 12 -6.25 34.55 6.23
CA GLN A 12 -6.77 33.56 7.16
C GLN A 12 -7.82 32.67 6.53
N GLU A 13 -8.79 33.21 5.79
CA GLU A 13 -9.82 32.43 5.09
C GLU A 13 -9.20 31.50 4.03
N PHE A 14 -8.24 32.01 3.26
CA PHE A 14 -7.52 31.21 2.28
C PHE A 14 -6.74 30.05 2.93
N MET A 15 -6.10 30.29 4.05
CA MET A 15 -5.41 29.26 4.83
C MET A 15 -6.38 28.20 5.37
N TYR A 16 -7.52 28.61 5.89
CA TYR A 16 -8.55 27.66 6.37
C TYR A 16 -9.10 26.77 5.26
N GLN A 17 -9.35 27.32 4.08
CA GLN A 17 -9.80 26.55 2.91
C GLN A 17 -8.74 25.53 2.48
N LEU A 18 -7.47 25.92 2.42
CA LEU A 18 -6.36 25.00 2.12
C LEU A 18 -6.25 23.86 3.15
N PHE A 19 -6.38 24.18 4.44
CA PHE A 19 -6.36 23.16 5.48
C PHE A 19 -7.56 22.20 5.39
N GLN A 20 -8.76 22.70 5.06
CA GLN A 20 -9.94 21.85 4.85
C GLN A 20 -9.75 20.91 3.65
N ILE A 21 -9.28 21.41 2.51
CA ILE A 21 -9.02 20.59 1.32
C ILE A 21 -7.98 19.52 1.61
N THR A 22 -6.87 19.89 2.26
CA THR A 22 -5.82 18.94 2.64
C THR A 22 -6.35 17.87 3.61
N ARG A 23 -7.21 18.27 4.54
CA ARG A 23 -7.85 17.34 5.47
C ARG A 23 -8.80 16.37 4.76
N MET A 24 -9.62 16.86 3.82
CA MET A 24 -10.50 16.01 3.01
C MET A 24 -9.70 15.01 2.17
N ILE A 25 -8.64 15.46 1.49
CA ILE A 25 -7.76 14.58 0.70
C ILE A 25 -7.11 13.54 1.60
N ARG A 26 -6.64 13.92 2.78
CA ARG A 26 -6.03 12.99 3.74
C ARG A 26 -7.01 11.91 4.20
N TRP A 27 -8.20 12.29 4.65
CA TRP A 27 -9.21 11.33 5.10
C TRP A 27 -9.73 10.46 3.97
N GLY A 28 -9.95 11.03 2.78
CA GLY A 28 -10.32 10.28 1.58
C GLY A 28 -9.24 9.28 1.18
N GLY A 29 -7.98 9.69 1.22
CA GLY A 29 -6.84 8.81 0.94
C GLY A 29 -6.72 7.65 1.95
N ILE A 30 -6.90 7.94 3.26
CA ILE A 30 -6.90 6.91 4.30
C ILE A 30 -8.04 5.91 4.09
N ALA A 31 -9.26 6.40 3.86
CA ALA A 31 -10.44 5.55 3.63
C ALA A 31 -10.24 4.66 2.40
N LEU A 32 -9.74 5.21 1.30
CA LEU A 32 -9.43 4.48 0.08
C LEU A 32 -8.35 3.42 0.32
N SER A 33 -7.28 3.77 1.05
CA SER A 33 -6.20 2.83 1.38
C SER A 33 -6.69 1.65 2.22
N ILE A 34 -7.56 1.90 3.21
CA ILE A 34 -8.17 0.83 4.02
C ILE A 34 -9.04 -0.07 3.13
N PHE A 35 -9.88 0.52 2.28
CA PHE A 35 -10.75 -0.23 1.37
C PHE A 35 -9.94 -1.12 0.42
N LEU A 36 -8.89 -0.58 -0.21
CA LEU A 36 -8.02 -1.34 -1.11
C LEU A 36 -7.27 -2.45 -0.38
N THR A 37 -6.81 -2.20 0.85
CA THR A 37 -6.15 -3.23 1.67
C THR A 37 -7.11 -4.39 1.99
N LEU A 38 -8.35 -4.09 2.36
CA LEU A 38 -9.36 -5.12 2.61
C LEU A 38 -9.69 -5.91 1.34
N ALA A 39 -9.84 -5.23 0.20
CA ALA A 39 -10.05 -5.88 -1.09
C ALA A 39 -8.87 -6.80 -1.46
N MET A 40 -7.63 -6.35 -1.28
CA MET A 40 -6.43 -7.16 -1.48
C MET A 40 -6.42 -8.40 -0.59
N LEU A 41 -6.71 -8.26 0.71
CA LEU A 41 -6.79 -9.39 1.64
C LEU A 41 -7.86 -10.40 1.22
N PHE A 42 -9.00 -9.92 0.70
CA PHE A 42 -10.07 -10.78 0.19
C PHE A 42 -9.62 -11.56 -1.06
N ILE A 43 -8.97 -10.91 -2.00
CA ILE A 43 -8.44 -11.54 -3.23
C ILE A 43 -7.39 -12.60 -2.87
N ILE A 44 -6.40 -12.25 -2.02
CA ILE A 44 -5.38 -13.20 -1.56
C ILE A 44 -6.03 -14.40 -0.87
N SER A 45 -7.03 -14.16 -0.01
CA SER A 45 -7.76 -15.22 0.68
C SER A 45 -8.43 -16.20 -0.28
N ASN A 46 -9.07 -15.68 -1.32
CA ASN A 46 -9.71 -16.51 -2.34
C ASN A 46 -8.69 -17.29 -3.18
N THR A 47 -7.60 -16.65 -3.58
CA THR A 47 -6.54 -17.30 -4.37
C THR A 47 -5.92 -18.46 -3.60
N ILE A 48 -5.57 -18.25 -2.33
CA ILE A 48 -4.98 -19.29 -1.48
C ILE A 48 -6.00 -20.45 -1.26
N ARG A 49 -7.28 -20.12 -1.05
CA ARG A 49 -8.33 -21.13 -0.95
C ARG A 49 -8.36 -22.04 -2.17
N LEU A 50 -8.33 -21.45 -3.37
CA LEU A 50 -8.33 -22.19 -4.63
C LEU A 50 -7.05 -23.04 -4.78
N THR A 51 -5.90 -22.48 -4.45
CA THR A 51 -4.61 -23.19 -4.52
C THR A 51 -4.57 -24.37 -3.54
N VAL A 52 -5.01 -24.19 -2.31
CA VAL A 52 -5.11 -25.27 -1.30
C VAL A 52 -6.09 -26.36 -1.76
N PHE A 53 -7.24 -25.97 -2.33
CA PHE A 53 -8.21 -26.93 -2.85
C PHE A 53 -7.65 -27.72 -4.04
N ALA A 54 -6.97 -27.07 -4.97
CA ALA A 54 -6.34 -27.72 -6.11
C ALA A 54 -5.25 -28.72 -5.67
N ARG A 55 -4.48 -28.39 -4.65
CA ARG A 55 -3.38 -29.22 -4.14
C ARG A 55 -3.77 -30.10 -2.94
N ARG A 56 -5.04 -30.28 -2.66
CA ARG A 56 -5.52 -31.01 -1.46
C ARG A 56 -4.98 -32.44 -1.35
N LYS A 57 -4.79 -33.14 -2.48
CA LYS A 57 -4.26 -34.51 -2.49
C LYS A 57 -2.77 -34.53 -2.07
N GLU A 58 -1.97 -33.60 -2.55
CA GLU A 58 -0.56 -33.45 -2.20
C GLU A 58 -0.41 -33.12 -0.71
N ILE A 59 -1.24 -32.20 -0.19
CA ILE A 59 -1.28 -31.83 1.21
C ILE A 59 -1.68 -33.02 2.10
N ALA A 60 -2.64 -33.83 1.68
CA ALA A 60 -3.05 -35.05 2.39
C ALA A 60 -1.88 -36.05 2.48
N ILE A 61 -1.19 -36.30 1.37
CA ILE A 61 -0.02 -37.18 1.34
C ILE A 61 1.07 -36.68 2.28
N MET A 62 1.39 -35.38 2.25
CA MET A 62 2.37 -34.77 3.18
C MET A 62 1.99 -34.98 4.64
N LYS A 63 0.69 -34.84 4.99
CA LYS A 63 0.21 -35.11 6.35
C LYS A 63 0.34 -36.59 6.74
N TYR A 64 0.06 -37.53 5.83
CA TYR A 64 0.22 -38.96 6.08
C TYR A 64 1.68 -39.36 6.34
N VAL A 65 2.63 -38.70 5.68
CA VAL A 65 4.09 -38.91 5.89
C VAL A 65 4.59 -38.19 7.16
N GLY A 66 3.72 -37.43 7.86
CA GLY A 66 4.06 -36.75 9.12
C GLY A 66 4.61 -35.33 8.97
N ALA A 67 4.38 -34.66 7.85
CA ALA A 67 4.78 -33.26 7.67
C ALA A 67 4.09 -32.34 8.68
N THR A 68 4.86 -31.42 9.27
CA THR A 68 4.32 -30.42 10.19
C THR A 68 3.43 -29.40 9.46
N ASN A 69 2.45 -28.86 10.19
CA ASN A 69 1.57 -27.82 9.63
C ASN A 69 2.35 -26.58 9.14
N TRP A 70 3.51 -26.30 9.74
CA TRP A 70 4.38 -25.19 9.34
C TRP A 70 5.04 -25.46 7.98
N PHE A 71 5.52 -26.66 7.76
CA PHE A 71 6.11 -27.08 6.48
C PHE A 71 5.11 -26.95 5.33
N ILE A 72 3.85 -27.33 5.57
CA ILE A 72 2.77 -27.20 4.56
C ILE A 72 2.43 -25.74 4.29
N ARG A 73 2.55 -24.84 5.28
CA ARG A 73 2.20 -23.40 5.13
C ARG A 73 3.28 -22.57 4.47
N TRP A 74 4.52 -22.99 4.56
CA TRP A 74 5.67 -22.22 4.08
C TRP A 74 5.59 -21.80 2.60
N PRO A 75 5.22 -22.70 1.64
CA PRO A 75 5.07 -22.31 0.23
C PRO A 75 4.04 -21.20 0.01
N PHE A 76 2.91 -21.25 0.70
CA PHE A 76 1.86 -20.24 0.56
C PHE A 76 2.24 -18.89 1.18
N LEU A 77 3.05 -18.92 2.24
CA LEU A 77 3.60 -17.69 2.83
C LEU A 77 4.58 -17.02 1.87
N LEU A 78 5.42 -17.79 1.20
CA LEU A 78 6.32 -17.29 0.15
C LEU A 78 5.53 -16.73 -1.03
N GLU A 79 4.45 -17.39 -1.46
CA GLU A 79 3.57 -16.90 -2.52
C GLU A 79 2.98 -15.53 -2.16
N GLY A 80 2.44 -15.37 -0.94
CA GLY A 80 1.93 -14.08 -0.47
C GLY A 80 2.99 -12.99 -0.38
N LEU A 81 4.19 -13.35 0.06
CA LEU A 81 5.34 -12.44 0.14
C LEU A 81 5.81 -12.00 -1.25
N LEU A 82 5.88 -12.92 -2.22
CA LEU A 82 6.23 -12.61 -3.61
C LEU A 82 5.18 -11.71 -4.27
N LEU A 83 3.90 -11.97 -4.05
CA LEU A 83 2.83 -11.11 -4.55
C LEU A 83 2.92 -9.70 -3.96
N GLY A 84 3.21 -9.59 -2.65
CA GLY A 84 3.44 -8.32 -1.98
C GLY A 84 4.68 -7.59 -2.53
N PHE A 85 5.76 -8.31 -2.80
CA PHE A 85 6.98 -7.75 -3.38
C PHE A 85 6.75 -7.22 -4.80
N ILE A 86 6.17 -8.04 -5.68
CA ILE A 86 5.89 -7.63 -7.08
C ILE A 86 4.93 -6.45 -7.10
N GLY A 87 3.85 -6.50 -6.32
CA GLY A 87 2.90 -5.39 -6.20
C GLY A 87 3.54 -4.12 -5.66
N GLY A 88 4.42 -4.23 -4.66
CA GLY A 88 5.20 -3.12 -4.10
C GLY A 88 6.11 -2.47 -5.13
N VAL A 89 6.88 -3.28 -5.87
CA VAL A 89 7.77 -2.77 -6.95
C VAL A 89 6.97 -2.05 -8.04
N LEU A 90 5.84 -2.62 -8.48
CA LEU A 90 5.00 -1.97 -9.48
C LEU A 90 4.40 -0.65 -8.97
N ALA A 91 3.99 -0.61 -7.70
CA ALA A 91 3.48 0.61 -7.07
C ALA A 91 4.57 1.69 -6.96
N ASP A 92 5.80 1.31 -6.59
CA ASP A 92 6.93 2.23 -6.51
C ASP A 92 7.32 2.78 -7.89
N LEU A 93 7.31 1.95 -8.93
CA LEU A 93 7.53 2.41 -10.30
C LEU A 93 6.45 3.41 -10.75
N ALA A 94 5.18 3.11 -10.48
CA ALA A 94 4.07 4.00 -10.79
C ALA A 94 4.18 5.33 -10.02
N LEU A 95 4.56 5.27 -8.73
CA LEU A 95 4.76 6.45 -7.89
C LEU A 95 5.91 7.32 -8.43
N CYS A 96 7.03 6.71 -8.84
CA CYS A 96 8.16 7.40 -9.45
C CYS A 96 7.75 8.17 -10.70
N GLN A 97 7.02 7.53 -11.60
CA GLN A 97 6.54 8.14 -12.84
C GLN A 97 5.58 9.31 -12.56
N PHE A 98 4.61 9.07 -11.66
CA PHE A 98 3.62 10.08 -11.31
C PHE A 98 4.25 11.29 -10.64
N TYR A 99 5.19 11.07 -9.70
CA TYR A 99 5.90 12.13 -9.02
C TYR A 99 6.74 12.96 -10.00
N GLY A 100 7.46 12.32 -10.92
CA GLY A 100 8.22 13.00 -11.96
C GLY A 100 7.33 13.90 -12.83
N PHE A 101 6.17 13.41 -13.22
CA PHE A 101 5.20 14.19 -13.98
C PHE A 101 4.70 15.43 -13.21
N VAL A 102 4.34 15.25 -11.94
CA VAL A 102 3.88 16.35 -11.06
C VAL A 102 4.97 17.40 -10.87
N VAL A 103 6.21 16.99 -10.59
CA VAL A 103 7.35 17.90 -10.42
C VAL A 103 7.57 18.73 -11.69
N THR A 104 7.54 18.11 -12.86
CA THR A 104 7.72 18.80 -14.14
C THR A 104 6.60 19.80 -14.40
N ALA A 105 5.34 19.44 -14.15
CA ALA A 105 4.19 20.31 -14.32
C ALA A 105 4.23 21.52 -13.38
N VAL A 106 4.65 21.32 -12.12
CA VAL A 106 4.77 22.40 -11.13
C VAL A 106 5.93 23.33 -11.46
N HIS A 107 7.08 22.81 -11.91
CA HIS A 107 8.22 23.65 -12.32
C HIS A 107 7.89 24.55 -13.51
N GLN A 108 7.05 24.08 -14.45
CA GLN A 108 6.60 24.90 -15.58
C GLN A 108 5.66 26.03 -15.16
N SER A 109 4.88 25.83 -14.07
CA SER A 109 3.86 26.79 -13.63
C SER A 109 4.37 27.73 -12.51
N LEU A 110 5.29 27.28 -11.67
CA LEU A 110 5.70 27.95 -10.44
C LEU A 110 7.23 27.81 -10.19
N ALA A 111 8.04 28.44 -11.05
CA ALA A 111 9.50 28.33 -11.06
C ALA A 111 10.22 28.80 -9.76
N PHE A 112 9.51 29.49 -8.85
CA PHE A 112 10.07 30.06 -7.63
C PHE A 112 9.82 29.25 -6.35
N LEU A 113 9.13 28.10 -6.41
CA LEU A 113 8.90 27.24 -5.25
C LEU A 113 10.14 26.35 -5.02
N PRO A 114 10.81 26.42 -3.84
CA PRO A 114 11.88 25.50 -3.49
C PRO A 114 11.26 24.11 -3.30
N MET A 115 11.48 23.22 -4.26
CA MET A 115 11.07 21.83 -4.14
C MET A 115 12.05 21.05 -3.28
N VAL A 116 11.52 20.20 -2.40
CA VAL A 116 12.30 19.24 -1.62
C VAL A 116 13.10 18.35 -2.57
N SER A 117 14.38 18.18 -2.31
CA SER A 117 15.25 17.31 -3.10
C SER A 117 14.63 15.91 -3.21
N VAL A 118 14.27 15.52 -4.44
CA VAL A 118 13.48 14.33 -4.77
C VAL A 118 14.15 13.04 -4.29
N TYR A 119 15.47 12.96 -4.45
CA TYR A 119 16.23 11.73 -4.31
C TYR A 119 16.20 11.09 -2.89
N PRO A 120 16.54 11.75 -1.78
CA PRO A 120 16.60 11.06 -0.49
C PRO A 120 15.20 10.68 0.05
N PHE A 121 14.19 11.52 -0.23
CA PHE A 121 12.83 11.28 0.22
C PHE A 121 12.18 10.10 -0.50
N MET A 122 12.40 9.99 -1.81
CA MET A 122 11.79 9.00 -2.67
C MET A 122 12.29 7.58 -2.37
N TYR A 123 13.60 7.37 -2.20
CA TYR A 123 14.16 6.07 -1.83
C TYR A 123 13.66 5.57 -0.48
N ARG A 124 13.57 6.47 0.49
CA ARG A 124 13.07 6.10 1.82
C ARG A 124 11.58 5.71 1.77
N THR A 125 10.77 6.45 1.03
CA THR A 125 9.34 6.17 0.88
C THR A 125 9.11 4.86 0.13
N ALA A 126 9.83 4.63 -0.98
CA ALA A 126 9.77 3.39 -1.74
C ALA A 126 10.16 2.17 -0.88
N ALA A 127 11.25 2.25 -0.13
CA ALA A 127 11.67 1.17 0.77
C ALA A 127 10.59 0.85 1.82
N ILE A 128 9.98 1.88 2.42
CA ILE A 128 8.91 1.71 3.41
C ILE A 128 7.67 1.06 2.76
N LEU A 129 7.25 1.54 1.59
CA LEU A 129 6.10 0.99 0.86
C LEU A 129 6.33 -0.47 0.48
N LEU A 130 7.53 -0.80 0.00
CA LEU A 130 7.90 -2.17 -0.37
C LEU A 130 7.85 -3.10 0.85
N VAL A 131 8.39 -2.69 2.00
CA VAL A 131 8.32 -3.49 3.24
C VAL A 131 6.88 -3.66 3.70
N ILE A 132 6.06 -2.61 3.68
CA ILE A 132 4.65 -2.68 4.08
C ILE A 132 3.88 -3.61 3.15
N SER A 133 4.07 -3.54 1.83
CA SER A 133 3.38 -4.41 0.87
C SER A 133 3.73 -5.89 1.06
N MET A 134 5.00 -6.19 1.34
CA MET A 134 5.44 -7.55 1.67
C MET A 134 4.80 -8.08 2.97
N ILE A 135 4.74 -7.24 4.02
CA ILE A 135 4.10 -7.59 5.28
C ILE A 135 2.60 -7.87 5.07
N ILE A 136 1.90 -7.02 4.33
CA ILE A 136 0.47 -7.20 4.04
C ILE A 136 0.24 -8.49 3.24
N GLY A 137 1.07 -8.78 2.24
CA GLY A 137 1.01 -10.01 1.46
C GLY A 137 1.22 -11.26 2.31
N ALA A 138 2.23 -11.25 3.18
CA ALA A 138 2.52 -12.36 4.10
C ALA A 138 1.40 -12.55 5.15
N LEU A 139 0.86 -11.45 5.71
CA LEU A 139 -0.25 -11.50 6.66
C LEU A 139 -1.52 -12.02 5.99
N GLY A 140 -1.85 -11.54 4.79
CA GLY A 140 -2.99 -12.01 4.01
C GLY A 140 -2.94 -13.51 3.76
N SER A 141 -1.79 -14.02 3.35
CA SER A 141 -1.54 -15.44 3.18
C SER A 141 -1.71 -16.23 4.49
N THR A 142 -1.11 -15.77 5.57
CA THR A 142 -1.17 -16.46 6.88
C THR A 142 -2.59 -16.53 7.45
N ILE A 143 -3.35 -15.43 7.36
CA ILE A 143 -4.73 -15.36 7.85
C ILE A 143 -5.63 -16.31 7.07
N SER A 144 -5.47 -16.32 5.74
CA SER A 144 -6.23 -17.21 4.85
C SER A 144 -5.98 -18.68 5.17
N LEU A 145 -4.72 -19.07 5.35
CA LEU A 145 -4.36 -20.45 5.68
C LEU A 145 -4.90 -20.90 7.03
N LYS A 146 -4.82 -20.06 8.07
CA LYS A 146 -5.39 -20.41 9.40
C LYS A 146 -6.88 -20.73 9.36
N ARG A 147 -7.62 -20.04 8.49
CA ARG A 147 -9.06 -20.20 8.37
C ARG A 147 -9.46 -21.49 7.65
N TYR A 148 -8.64 -21.96 6.68
CA TYR A 148 -8.98 -23.10 5.81
C TYR A 148 -8.27 -24.41 6.16
N MET A 149 -7.22 -24.38 6.97
CA MET A 149 -6.51 -25.57 7.44
C MET A 149 -6.98 -26.09 8.83
N LYS A 150 -8.11 -25.61 9.34
CA LYS A 150 -8.81 -26.25 10.47
C LYS A 150 -9.63 -27.43 9.91
N VAL A 151 -8.97 -28.51 9.57
CA VAL A 151 -9.52 -29.86 9.42
C VAL A 151 -8.67 -30.79 10.28
#